data_b3f4079e5effc62c33a95a8b0fd2d531
#
_entry.id   b3f4079e5effc62c33a95a8b0fd2d531
#
_cell.length_a   1.000
_cell.length_b   1.000
_cell.length_c   1.000
_cell.angle_alpha   90.00
_cell.angle_beta   90.00
_cell.angle_gamma   90.00
#
_symmetry.space_group_name_H-M   'P 1'
#
loop_
_entity.id
_entity.type
_entity.pdbx_description
1 polymer ?
#
loop_
_entity_poly.entity_id
_entity_poly.type
_entity_poly.pdbx_seq_one_letter_code
_entity_poly.pdbx_strand_id
1 'polypeptide(L)'
;EDLVKARQLLSEGKVNTDLSGIDSKIYIYAKVTTDKGVGEVTVKNSHTNIVEMKKDGEVIFQNNEEAAAAAAADDCVNNYTFREIYDYCMNGPIEEMMFLQEAFLMDTALLDEGIEMDVVPMTKILIENNSGKRVSDDWQKNAEIASCGAIEARLSGAAKPAMSLTGSGSHGILAMMPVFSIGKAFGKTDEEIVATRERAVKVLEAKGYKI
;
A
#
# COMPACT_ATOMS: atom_id res chain seq x y z
N GLU A 1 11.36 15.08 9.04
CA GLU A 1 11.22 16.45 9.57
C GLU A 1 9.81 17.00 9.25
N ASP A 2 9.33 16.93 8.03
CA ASP A 2 8.05 17.54 7.62
C ASP A 2 6.82 16.83 8.21
N LEU A 3 6.88 15.49 8.38
CA LEU A 3 5.82 14.74 9.05
C LEU A 3 5.67 15.07 10.54
N VAL A 4 6.78 15.35 11.22
CA VAL A 4 6.74 15.80 12.63
C VAL A 4 6.05 17.15 12.72
N LYS A 5 6.38 18.07 11.82
CA LYS A 5 5.72 19.39 11.73
C LYS A 5 4.24 19.27 11.41
N ALA A 6 3.86 18.37 10.47
CA ALA A 6 2.46 18.13 10.12
C ALA A 6 1.65 17.60 11.33
N ARG A 7 2.21 16.65 12.10
CA ARG A 7 1.58 16.16 13.34
C ARG A 7 1.45 17.24 14.41
N GLN A 8 2.44 18.10 14.53
CA GLN A 8 2.38 19.25 15.43
C GLN A 8 1.24 20.19 15.04
N LEU A 9 1.09 20.54 13.76
CA LEU A 9 -0.01 21.38 13.28
C LEU A 9 -1.38 20.76 13.57
N LEU A 10 -1.51 19.43 13.45
CA LEU A 10 -2.71 18.71 13.83
C LEU A 10 -3.01 18.85 15.34
N SER A 11 -2.02 18.60 16.19
CA SER A 11 -2.17 18.72 17.66
C SER A 11 -2.47 20.13 18.13
N GLU A 12 -2.03 21.14 17.39
CA GLU A 12 -2.31 22.55 17.64
C GLU A 12 -3.69 22.99 17.08
N GLY A 13 -4.47 22.08 16.49
CA GLY A 13 -5.79 22.39 15.92
C GLY A 13 -5.73 23.30 14.69
N LYS A 14 -4.59 23.37 14.01
CA LYS A 14 -4.38 24.20 12.81
C LYS A 14 -4.78 23.53 11.50
N VAL A 15 -5.25 22.28 11.56
CA VAL A 15 -5.73 21.54 10.41
C VAL A 15 -7.22 21.26 10.56
N ASN A 16 -8.02 21.74 9.60
CA ASN A 16 -9.44 21.47 9.51
C ASN A 16 -9.70 20.58 8.31
N THR A 17 -10.56 19.58 8.47
CA THR A 17 -11.02 18.71 7.38
C THR A 17 -12.54 18.82 7.24
N ASP A 18 -13.00 18.87 5.99
CA ASP A 18 -14.41 18.96 5.65
C ASP A 18 -14.69 18.00 4.46
N LEU A 19 -15.87 17.41 4.44
CA LEU A 19 -16.35 16.53 3.39
C LEU A 19 -17.43 17.17 2.51
N SER A 20 -17.59 18.49 2.59
CA SER A 20 -18.53 19.24 1.76
C SER A 20 -17.98 19.52 0.36
N GLY A 21 -18.88 19.74 -0.61
CA GLY A 21 -18.53 20.19 -1.96
C GLY A 21 -17.83 19.13 -2.84
N ILE A 22 -17.93 17.84 -2.48
CA ILE A 22 -17.35 16.72 -3.26
C ILE A 22 -18.24 16.46 -4.47
N ASP A 23 -17.65 16.57 -5.67
CA ASP A 23 -18.34 16.41 -6.96
C ASP A 23 -17.77 15.28 -7.83
N SER A 24 -16.76 14.55 -7.35
CA SER A 24 -16.11 13.46 -8.08
C SER A 24 -15.72 12.30 -7.16
N LYS A 25 -15.43 11.11 -7.73
CA LYS A 25 -15.05 9.91 -6.97
C LYS A 25 -13.79 10.12 -6.13
N ILE A 26 -12.84 10.88 -6.65
CA ILE A 26 -11.63 11.32 -5.94
C ILE A 26 -11.66 12.83 -6.00
N TYR A 27 -11.71 13.47 -4.84
CA TYR A 27 -11.68 14.91 -4.70
C TYR A 27 -10.83 15.28 -3.49
N ILE A 28 -9.80 16.07 -3.71
CA ILE A 28 -8.96 16.61 -2.65
C ILE A 28 -8.79 18.11 -2.94
N TYR A 29 -9.22 18.94 -2.01
CA TYR A 29 -8.90 20.34 -1.98
C TYR A 29 -8.03 20.62 -0.76
N ALA A 30 -6.86 21.19 -0.98
CA ALA A 30 -5.96 21.58 0.09
C ALA A 30 -5.69 23.08 0.02
N LYS A 31 -5.81 23.75 1.18
CA LYS A 31 -5.50 25.16 1.34
C LYS A 31 -4.52 25.35 2.50
N VAL A 32 -3.44 26.06 2.24
CA VAL A 32 -2.43 26.40 3.24
C VAL A 32 -2.31 27.90 3.33
N THR A 33 -2.49 28.45 4.53
CA THR A 33 -2.34 29.87 4.82
C THR A 33 -1.13 30.08 5.71
N THR A 34 -0.23 30.96 5.30
CA THR A 34 0.97 31.34 6.05
C THR A 34 1.09 32.88 6.11
N ASP A 35 2.06 33.36 6.85
CA ASP A 35 2.47 34.78 6.87
C ASP A 35 3.01 35.25 5.50
N LYS A 36 3.34 34.33 4.59
CA LYS A 36 3.89 34.60 3.25
C LYS A 36 2.86 34.49 2.13
N GLY A 37 1.61 34.15 2.44
CA GLY A 37 0.53 34.03 1.46
C GLY A 37 -0.29 32.77 1.60
N VAL A 38 -1.18 32.56 0.65
CA VAL A 38 -2.13 31.45 0.59
C VAL A 38 -1.83 30.59 -0.66
N GLY A 39 -1.65 29.30 -0.44
CA GLY A 39 -1.55 28.29 -1.50
C GLY A 39 -2.78 27.39 -1.51
N GLU A 40 -3.30 27.08 -2.69
CA GLU A 40 -4.45 26.19 -2.87
C GLU A 40 -4.18 25.18 -3.98
N VAL A 41 -4.59 23.94 -3.79
CA VAL A 41 -4.47 22.86 -4.79
C VAL A 41 -5.77 22.06 -4.82
N THR A 42 -6.24 21.75 -6.02
CA THR A 42 -7.38 20.86 -6.25
C THR A 42 -6.94 19.65 -7.07
N VAL A 43 -7.25 18.46 -6.58
CA VAL A 43 -7.04 17.17 -7.24
C VAL A 43 -8.40 16.52 -7.49
N LYS A 44 -8.67 16.03 -8.71
CA LYS A 44 -9.93 15.35 -9.05
C LYS A 44 -9.71 14.12 -9.90
N ASN A 45 -10.65 13.17 -9.80
CA ASN A 45 -10.79 11.98 -10.62
C ASN A 45 -9.68 10.92 -10.49
N SER A 46 -8.45 11.31 -10.19
CA SER A 46 -7.29 10.43 -9.96
C SER A 46 -6.41 11.05 -8.87
N HIS A 47 -5.70 10.25 -8.09
CA HIS A 47 -4.86 10.71 -6.98
C HIS A 47 -3.70 11.62 -7.41
N THR A 48 -3.31 11.57 -8.68
CA THR A 48 -2.20 12.35 -9.26
C THR A 48 -2.67 13.47 -10.18
N ASN A 49 -3.98 13.60 -10.42
CA ASN A 49 -4.53 14.59 -11.33
C ASN A 49 -4.78 15.91 -10.63
N ILE A 50 -3.79 16.78 -10.62
CA ILE A 50 -3.95 18.17 -10.17
C ILE A 50 -4.70 18.94 -11.28
N VAL A 51 -5.88 19.45 -10.96
CA VAL A 51 -6.71 20.21 -11.89
C VAL A 51 -6.54 21.72 -11.75
N GLU A 52 -6.22 22.21 -10.56
CA GLU A 52 -6.02 23.62 -10.31
C GLU A 52 -5.00 23.87 -9.21
N MET A 53 -4.16 24.89 -9.37
CA MET A 53 -3.36 25.48 -8.30
C MET A 53 -3.54 26.99 -8.26
N LYS A 54 -3.66 27.53 -7.05
CA LYS A 54 -3.74 28.98 -6.81
C LYS A 54 -2.67 29.43 -5.84
N LYS A 55 -2.22 30.68 -6.04
CA LYS A 55 -1.40 31.40 -5.08
C LYS A 55 -2.04 32.77 -4.84
N ASP A 56 -2.34 33.06 -3.59
CA ASP A 56 -2.99 34.30 -3.16
C ASP A 56 -4.28 34.63 -3.93
N GLY A 57 -5.01 33.57 -4.35
CA GLY A 57 -6.25 33.65 -5.11
C GLY A 57 -6.06 33.70 -6.64
N GLU A 58 -4.84 33.85 -7.12
CA GLU A 58 -4.52 33.82 -8.54
C GLU A 58 -4.27 32.41 -9.03
N VAL A 59 -4.89 32.01 -10.15
CA VAL A 59 -4.67 30.69 -10.77
C VAL A 59 -3.29 30.65 -11.40
N ILE A 60 -2.39 29.82 -10.89
CA ILE A 60 -1.02 29.62 -11.41
C ILE A 60 -0.90 28.35 -12.24
N PHE A 61 -1.85 27.44 -12.13
CA PHE A 61 -1.92 26.23 -12.92
C PHE A 61 -3.38 25.80 -13.08
N GLN A 62 -3.75 25.40 -14.30
CA GLN A 62 -5.05 24.80 -14.59
C GLN A 62 -4.88 23.70 -15.63
N ASN A 63 -5.49 22.54 -15.37
CA ASN A 63 -5.50 21.39 -16.26
C ASN A 63 -6.93 21.05 -16.67
N ASN A 64 -7.11 20.52 -17.89
CA ASN A 64 -8.42 20.10 -18.38
C ASN A 64 -8.80 18.75 -17.75
N GLU A 65 -9.92 18.70 -17.02
CA GLU A 65 -10.38 17.49 -16.33
C GLU A 65 -10.61 16.30 -17.27
N GLU A 66 -11.03 16.56 -18.51
CA GLU A 66 -11.33 15.53 -19.52
C GLU A 66 -10.08 14.79 -20.02
N ALA A 67 -8.93 15.48 -20.13
CA ALA A 67 -7.70 14.86 -20.61
C ALA A 67 -7.12 13.85 -19.62
N ALA A 68 -7.31 14.08 -18.32
CA ALA A 68 -6.83 13.18 -17.28
C ALA A 68 -7.76 11.97 -17.06
N ALA A 69 -9.06 12.12 -17.28
CA ALA A 69 -10.02 11.01 -17.28
C ALA A 69 -9.76 10.05 -18.45
N ALA A 70 -9.37 10.56 -19.61
CA ALA A 70 -9.01 9.74 -20.77
C ALA A 70 -7.69 8.95 -20.56
N ALA A 71 -6.71 9.52 -19.88
CA ALA A 71 -5.45 8.85 -19.56
C ALA A 71 -5.60 7.77 -18.47
N ALA A 72 -6.61 7.88 -17.58
CA ALA A 72 -6.94 6.86 -16.57
C ALA A 72 -7.83 5.73 -17.13
N ALA A 73 -8.36 5.88 -18.35
CA ALA A 73 -9.31 4.94 -18.94
C ALA A 73 -8.65 3.73 -19.63
N ASP A 74 -7.33 3.73 -19.79
CA ASP A 74 -6.60 2.60 -20.39
C ASP A 74 -6.12 1.63 -19.29
N ASP A 75 -7.08 1.10 -18.53
CA ASP A 75 -6.86 -0.05 -17.67
C ASP A 75 -6.60 -1.27 -18.56
N CYS A 76 -5.33 -1.46 -18.95
CA CYS A 76 -4.92 -2.55 -19.83
C CYS A 76 -5.40 -3.92 -19.31
N VAL A 77 -5.61 -4.06 -18.00
CA VAL A 77 -6.14 -5.28 -17.38
C VAL A 77 -7.53 -5.67 -17.90
N ASN A 78 -8.33 -4.70 -18.33
CA ASN A 78 -9.67 -4.95 -18.90
C ASN A 78 -9.61 -5.59 -20.30
N ASN A 79 -8.43 -5.59 -20.93
CA ASN A 79 -8.21 -6.21 -22.23
C ASN A 79 -7.90 -7.71 -22.13
N TYR A 80 -7.76 -8.23 -20.90
CA TYR A 80 -7.41 -9.62 -20.64
C TYR A 80 -8.51 -10.33 -19.87
N THR A 81 -8.71 -11.60 -20.18
CA THR A 81 -9.55 -12.48 -19.38
C THR A 81 -8.80 -12.92 -18.12
N PHE A 82 -9.52 -13.30 -17.06
CA PHE A 82 -8.92 -13.88 -15.87
C PHE A 82 -8.03 -15.09 -16.21
N ARG A 83 -8.42 -15.90 -17.20
CA ARG A 83 -7.65 -17.06 -17.64
C ARG A 83 -6.30 -16.66 -18.23
N GLU A 84 -6.24 -15.64 -19.05
CA GLU A 84 -4.99 -15.15 -19.63
C GLU A 84 -4.05 -14.58 -18.56
N ILE A 85 -4.59 -13.82 -17.62
CA ILE A 85 -3.80 -13.32 -16.47
C ILE A 85 -3.26 -14.48 -15.63
N TYR A 86 -4.10 -15.48 -15.33
CA TYR A 86 -3.69 -16.67 -14.61
C TYR A 86 -2.59 -17.43 -15.34
N ASP A 87 -2.76 -17.70 -16.63
CA ASP A 87 -1.78 -18.43 -17.45
C ASP A 87 -0.46 -17.66 -17.54
N TYR A 88 -0.48 -16.34 -17.63
CA TYR A 88 0.72 -15.52 -17.55
C TYR A 88 1.41 -15.64 -16.18
N CYS A 89 0.64 -15.53 -15.08
CA CYS A 89 1.19 -15.71 -13.74
C CYS A 89 1.80 -17.11 -13.54
N MET A 90 1.28 -18.13 -14.21
CA MET A 90 1.75 -19.52 -14.08
C MET A 90 2.96 -19.83 -14.96
N ASN A 91 3.04 -19.24 -16.13
CA ASN A 91 3.97 -19.65 -17.18
C ASN A 91 4.89 -18.51 -17.67
N GLY A 92 4.62 -17.27 -17.27
CA GLY A 92 5.42 -16.11 -17.65
C GLY A 92 6.83 -16.13 -17.08
N PRO A 93 7.76 -15.32 -17.63
CA PRO A 93 9.15 -15.25 -17.15
C PRO A 93 9.19 -14.81 -15.69
N ILE A 94 9.93 -15.53 -14.85
CA ILE A 94 10.04 -15.20 -13.43
C ILE A 94 10.71 -13.85 -13.22
N GLU A 95 11.61 -13.47 -14.09
CA GLU A 95 12.37 -12.22 -14.05
C GLU A 95 11.43 -10.99 -14.10
N GLU A 96 10.34 -11.09 -14.84
CA GLU A 96 9.34 -10.02 -14.93
C GLU A 96 8.50 -9.88 -13.65
N MET A 97 8.51 -10.90 -12.79
CA MET A 97 7.77 -10.93 -11.52
C MET A 97 8.65 -10.65 -10.30
N MET A 98 9.97 -10.60 -10.45
CA MET A 98 10.89 -10.40 -9.34
C MET A 98 10.68 -9.06 -8.61
N PHE A 99 10.06 -8.06 -9.25
CA PHE A 99 9.67 -6.81 -8.58
C PHE A 99 8.75 -7.02 -7.36
N LEU A 100 8.03 -8.14 -7.30
CA LEU A 100 7.19 -8.49 -6.15
C LEU A 100 8.00 -8.65 -4.85
N GLN A 101 9.29 -8.95 -4.95
CA GLN A 101 10.19 -8.97 -3.80
C GLN A 101 10.31 -7.57 -3.15
N GLU A 102 10.26 -6.51 -3.95
CA GLU A 102 10.30 -5.13 -3.43
C GLU A 102 9.13 -4.84 -2.51
N ALA A 103 7.96 -5.44 -2.75
CA ALA A 103 6.79 -5.31 -1.89
C ALA A 103 7.08 -5.82 -0.48
N PHE A 104 7.69 -6.99 -0.35
CA PHE A 104 8.05 -7.57 0.94
C PHE A 104 9.09 -6.72 1.69
N LEU A 105 10.10 -6.23 0.99
CA LEU A 105 11.13 -5.36 1.59
C LEU A 105 10.53 -4.03 2.06
N MET A 106 9.67 -3.43 1.24
CA MET A 106 8.98 -2.18 1.53
C MET A 106 8.05 -2.32 2.74
N ASP A 107 7.20 -3.34 2.75
CA ASP A 107 6.24 -3.58 3.82
C ASP A 107 6.92 -4.04 5.12
N THR A 108 8.06 -4.72 5.02
CA THR A 108 8.91 -5.05 6.19
C THR A 108 9.51 -3.78 6.81
N ALA A 109 10.02 -2.86 5.99
CA ALA A 109 10.56 -1.59 6.48
C ALA A 109 9.48 -0.73 7.15
N LEU A 110 8.24 -0.80 6.65
CA LEU A 110 7.08 -0.14 7.26
C LEU A 110 6.76 -0.72 8.64
N LEU A 111 6.75 -2.05 8.77
CA LEU A 111 6.56 -2.74 10.05
C LEU A 111 7.66 -2.36 11.04
N ASP A 112 8.93 -2.36 10.60
CA ASP A 112 10.07 -2.00 11.44
C ASP A 112 9.95 -0.58 11.99
N GLU A 113 9.59 0.39 11.14
CA GLU A 113 9.34 1.76 11.56
C GLU A 113 8.20 1.85 12.58
N GLY A 114 7.10 1.11 12.38
CA GLY A 114 5.98 1.09 13.32
C GLY A 114 6.36 0.56 14.70
N ILE A 115 7.24 -0.44 14.75
CA ILE A 115 7.80 -0.98 16.00
C ILE A 115 8.71 0.05 16.67
N GLU A 116 9.61 0.69 15.91
CA GLU A 116 10.54 1.71 16.42
C GLU A 116 9.79 2.94 16.96
N MET A 117 8.71 3.36 16.29
CA MET A 117 7.87 4.48 16.71
C MET A 117 6.95 4.14 17.89
N ASP A 118 6.88 2.90 18.31
CA ASP A 118 5.98 2.42 19.37
C ASP A 118 4.48 2.64 19.08
N VAL A 119 4.08 2.53 17.82
CA VAL A 119 2.71 2.82 17.37
C VAL A 119 1.91 1.57 16.95
N VAL A 120 2.41 0.39 17.29
CA VAL A 120 1.82 -0.92 16.92
C VAL A 120 1.48 -1.78 18.15
N PRO A 121 0.52 -1.35 19.01
CA PRO A 121 0.21 -2.04 20.26
C PRO A 121 -0.35 -3.45 20.05
N MET A 122 -1.17 -3.71 19.01
CA MET A 122 -1.67 -5.05 18.71
C MET A 122 -0.54 -5.97 18.28
N THR A 123 0.36 -5.49 17.44
CA THR A 123 1.54 -6.25 17.00
C THR A 123 2.43 -6.66 18.15
N LYS A 124 2.58 -5.81 19.18
CA LYS A 124 3.33 -6.16 20.40
C LYS A 124 2.70 -7.34 21.12
N ILE A 125 1.37 -7.36 21.25
CA ILE A 125 0.65 -8.50 21.85
C ILE A 125 0.86 -9.78 21.02
N LEU A 126 0.83 -9.69 19.69
CA LEU A 126 1.11 -10.82 18.82
C LEU A 126 2.55 -11.33 19.01
N ILE A 127 3.53 -10.45 19.13
CA ILE A 127 4.93 -10.80 19.39
C ILE A 127 5.07 -11.47 20.77
N GLU A 128 4.44 -10.93 21.82
CA GLU A 128 4.43 -11.53 23.15
C GLU A 128 3.84 -12.95 23.11
N ASN A 129 2.72 -13.16 22.43
CA ASN A 129 2.09 -14.45 22.22
C ASN A 129 2.94 -15.40 21.35
N ASN A 130 3.91 -14.88 20.62
CA ASN A 130 4.89 -15.64 19.86
C ASN A 130 6.22 -15.82 20.63
N SER A 131 6.15 -15.99 21.94
CA SER A 131 7.30 -16.15 22.85
C SER A 131 8.26 -14.94 22.85
N GLY A 132 7.74 -13.75 22.65
CA GLY A 132 8.49 -12.50 22.59
C GLY A 132 9.32 -12.35 21.30
N LYS A 133 9.04 -13.15 20.27
CA LYS A 133 9.80 -13.15 19.03
C LYS A 133 8.92 -12.68 17.87
N ARG A 134 9.47 -11.82 17.03
CA ARG A 134 8.85 -11.46 15.75
C ARG A 134 8.86 -12.64 14.77
N VAL A 135 9.93 -13.46 14.82
CA VAL A 135 10.08 -14.67 14.01
C VAL A 135 10.45 -15.83 14.95
N SER A 136 9.64 -16.88 14.92
CA SER A 136 9.81 -18.13 15.67
C SER A 136 9.66 -19.33 14.73
N ASP A 137 9.64 -20.54 15.27
CA ASP A 137 9.34 -21.75 14.50
C ASP A 137 7.86 -21.86 14.10
N ASP A 138 6.98 -21.02 14.68
CA ASP A 138 5.57 -20.94 14.34
C ASP A 138 5.37 -20.00 13.13
N TRP A 139 5.39 -20.59 11.94
CA TRP A 139 5.27 -19.84 10.68
C TRP A 139 3.91 -19.11 10.54
N GLN A 140 2.84 -19.60 11.17
CA GLN A 140 1.53 -18.95 11.13
C GLN A 140 1.56 -17.64 11.91
N LYS A 141 2.09 -17.66 13.13
CA LYS A 141 2.28 -16.44 13.93
C LYS A 141 3.24 -15.46 13.28
N ASN A 142 4.31 -15.94 12.65
CA ASN A 142 5.23 -15.08 11.91
C ASN A 142 4.51 -14.32 10.78
N ALA A 143 3.67 -15.02 10.00
CA ALA A 143 2.89 -14.44 8.93
C ALA A 143 1.83 -13.44 9.44
N GLU A 144 1.18 -13.75 10.56
CA GLU A 144 0.22 -12.89 11.23
C GLU A 144 0.89 -11.61 11.73
N ILE A 145 2.02 -11.72 12.44
CA ILE A 145 2.80 -10.56 12.92
C ILE A 145 3.25 -9.69 11.75
N ALA A 146 3.76 -10.30 10.68
CA ALA A 146 4.25 -9.58 9.52
C ALA A 146 3.13 -8.78 8.84
N SER A 147 1.97 -9.40 8.62
CA SER A 147 0.84 -8.78 7.93
C SER A 147 0.13 -7.73 8.79
N CYS A 148 -0.29 -8.14 9.98
CA CYS A 148 -1.04 -7.26 10.89
C CYS A 148 -0.18 -6.07 11.33
N GLY A 149 1.11 -6.32 11.59
CA GLY A 149 2.01 -5.28 12.05
C GLY A 149 2.30 -4.22 10.99
N ALA A 150 2.50 -4.60 9.74
CA ALA A 150 2.69 -3.64 8.65
C ALA A 150 1.40 -2.83 8.39
N ILE A 151 0.21 -3.45 8.49
CA ILE A 151 -1.07 -2.74 8.39
C ILE A 151 -1.24 -1.77 9.55
N GLU A 152 -0.99 -2.21 10.78
CA GLU A 152 -1.12 -1.38 11.98
C GLU A 152 -0.16 -0.19 11.92
N ALA A 153 1.10 -0.40 11.54
CA ALA A 153 2.09 0.65 11.33
C ALA A 153 1.61 1.70 10.30
N ARG A 154 1.11 1.23 9.15
CA ARG A 154 0.55 2.10 8.12
C ARG A 154 -0.61 2.94 8.63
N LEU A 155 -1.57 2.32 9.29
CA LEU A 155 -2.77 3.01 9.80
C LEU A 155 -2.45 3.94 10.97
N SER A 156 -1.39 3.67 11.72
CA SER A 156 -0.89 4.51 12.81
C SER A 156 0.00 5.66 12.34
N GLY A 157 0.19 5.80 11.02
CA GLY A 157 0.88 6.94 10.41
C GLY A 157 2.41 6.79 10.37
N ALA A 158 2.95 5.58 10.29
CA ALA A 158 4.33 5.37 9.89
C ALA A 158 4.55 5.93 8.47
N ALA A 159 5.75 6.46 8.22
CA ALA A 159 6.04 7.23 7.01
C ALA A 159 6.56 6.38 5.84
N LYS A 160 7.03 5.17 6.12
CA LYS A 160 7.52 4.27 5.07
C LYS A 160 6.40 3.90 4.10
N PRO A 161 6.71 3.79 2.81
CA PRO A 161 5.73 3.41 1.81
C PRO A 161 5.24 1.97 2.02
N ALA A 162 4.04 1.67 1.55
CA ALA A 162 3.51 0.32 1.40
C ALA A 162 3.30 0.01 -0.08
N MET A 163 3.63 -1.19 -0.50
CA MET A 163 3.29 -1.64 -1.86
C MET A 163 1.77 -1.75 -1.99
N SER A 164 1.25 -1.13 -3.03
CA SER A 164 -0.18 -1.09 -3.29
C SER A 164 -0.58 -2.15 -4.33
N LEU A 165 -1.65 -2.89 -4.04
CA LEU A 165 -2.41 -3.62 -5.06
C LEU A 165 -3.78 -2.94 -5.22
N THR A 166 -4.23 -2.80 -6.46
CA THR A 166 -5.53 -2.18 -6.79
C THR A 166 -5.73 -0.79 -6.16
N GLY A 167 -4.66 -0.03 -5.98
CA GLY A 167 -4.68 1.29 -5.31
C GLY A 167 -4.77 1.24 -3.79
N SER A 168 -4.70 0.05 -3.17
CA SER A 168 -4.76 -0.12 -1.72
C SER A 168 -3.47 -0.73 -1.16
N GLY A 169 -2.78 0.02 -0.29
CA GLY A 169 -1.59 -0.48 0.42
C GLY A 169 -1.92 -1.62 1.37
N SER A 170 -3.09 -1.61 2.03
CA SER A 170 -3.50 -2.74 2.89
C SER A 170 -3.70 -4.02 2.10
N HIS A 171 -4.25 -3.96 0.88
CA HIS A 171 -4.36 -5.12 0.01
C HIS A 171 -2.99 -5.63 -0.44
N GLY A 172 -2.03 -4.74 -0.72
CA GLY A 172 -0.65 -5.11 -1.03
C GLY A 172 -0.01 -5.88 0.12
N ILE A 173 -0.07 -5.33 1.33
CA ILE A 173 0.46 -5.96 2.54
C ILE A 173 -0.16 -7.36 2.76
N LEU A 174 -1.49 -7.47 2.71
CA LEU A 174 -2.20 -8.74 2.92
C LEU A 174 -1.88 -9.80 1.86
N ALA A 175 -1.64 -9.40 0.63
CA ALA A 175 -1.31 -10.32 -0.44
C ALA A 175 0.15 -10.81 -0.36
N MET A 176 1.08 -9.94 0.04
CA MET A 176 2.51 -10.20 -0.10
C MET A 176 3.15 -10.69 1.20
N MET A 177 2.87 -10.06 2.34
CA MET A 177 3.56 -10.36 3.60
C MET A 177 3.39 -11.80 4.08
N PRO A 178 2.20 -12.44 4.04
CA PRO A 178 2.06 -13.84 4.42
C PRO A 178 2.88 -14.77 3.53
N VAL A 179 2.85 -14.56 2.21
CA VAL A 179 3.52 -15.43 1.24
C VAL A 179 5.04 -15.42 1.47
N PHE A 180 5.63 -14.22 1.56
CA PHE A 180 7.07 -14.10 1.81
C PHE A 180 7.47 -14.57 3.20
N SER A 181 6.69 -14.22 4.25
CA SER A 181 6.97 -14.65 5.63
C SER A 181 6.97 -16.18 5.75
N ILE A 182 5.98 -16.85 5.17
CA ILE A 182 5.89 -18.31 5.16
C ILE A 182 7.04 -18.89 4.34
N GLY A 183 7.30 -18.39 3.14
CA GLY A 183 8.39 -18.84 2.31
C GLY A 183 9.76 -18.77 3.02
N LYS A 184 10.05 -17.65 3.68
CA LYS A 184 11.26 -17.48 4.49
C LYS A 184 11.33 -18.46 5.66
N ALA A 185 10.22 -18.70 6.36
CA ALA A 185 10.15 -19.68 7.44
C ALA A 185 10.48 -21.11 6.97
N PHE A 186 10.17 -21.44 5.72
CA PHE A 186 10.52 -22.71 5.09
C PHE A 186 11.88 -22.68 4.35
N GLY A 187 12.70 -21.67 4.58
CA GLY A 187 14.05 -21.55 4.00
C GLY A 187 14.08 -21.37 2.48
N LYS A 188 13.01 -20.82 1.91
CA LYS A 188 12.92 -20.58 0.47
C LYS A 188 13.69 -19.33 0.04
N THR A 189 14.28 -19.38 -1.15
CA THR A 189 14.87 -18.20 -1.82
C THR A 189 13.75 -17.27 -2.29
N ASP A 190 14.10 -16.02 -2.60
CA ASP A 190 13.12 -15.05 -3.10
C ASP A 190 12.52 -15.48 -4.44
N GLU A 191 13.35 -16.05 -5.34
CA GLU A 191 12.90 -16.63 -6.60
C GLU A 191 11.94 -17.79 -6.37
N GLU A 192 12.26 -18.69 -5.42
CA GLU A 192 11.36 -19.80 -5.08
C GLU A 192 10.03 -19.31 -4.49
N ILE A 193 10.03 -18.21 -3.72
CA ILE A 193 8.82 -17.63 -3.14
C ILE A 193 7.97 -17.00 -4.25
N VAL A 194 8.57 -16.20 -5.12
CA VAL A 194 7.87 -15.60 -6.27
C VAL A 194 7.34 -16.69 -7.22
N ALA A 195 8.07 -17.80 -7.39
CA ALA A 195 7.67 -18.96 -8.19
C ALA A 195 6.70 -19.94 -7.48
N THR A 196 6.24 -19.66 -6.25
CA THR A 196 5.39 -20.58 -5.43
C THR A 196 4.03 -20.90 -6.06
N ARG A 197 3.66 -20.18 -7.11
CA ARG A 197 2.46 -20.37 -7.94
C ARG A 197 2.16 -21.82 -8.29
N GLU A 198 3.16 -22.59 -8.77
CA GLU A 198 2.96 -24.01 -9.15
C GLU A 198 2.57 -24.92 -7.98
N ARG A 199 3.13 -24.64 -6.80
CA ARG A 199 2.82 -25.42 -5.59
C ARG A 199 1.44 -25.13 -5.04
N ALA A 200 1.00 -23.87 -5.07
CA ALA A 200 -0.33 -23.47 -4.63
C ALA A 200 -1.41 -24.18 -5.47
N VAL A 201 -1.24 -24.23 -6.78
CA VAL A 201 -2.14 -24.94 -7.68
C VAL A 201 -2.14 -26.44 -7.39
N LYS A 202 -0.99 -27.09 -7.31
CA LYS A 202 -0.90 -28.53 -7.01
C LYS A 202 -1.53 -28.90 -5.66
N VAL A 203 -1.40 -28.04 -4.64
CA VAL A 203 -2.03 -28.26 -3.34
C VAL A 203 -3.55 -28.10 -3.42
N LEU A 204 -4.03 -27.12 -4.17
CA LEU A 204 -5.46 -26.91 -4.35
C LEU A 204 -6.09 -28.04 -5.18
N GLU A 205 -5.45 -28.48 -6.25
CA GLU A 205 -5.89 -29.63 -7.05
C GLU A 205 -5.91 -30.92 -6.22
N ALA A 206 -4.86 -31.17 -5.41
CA ALA A 206 -4.81 -32.33 -4.52
C ALA A 206 -5.91 -32.30 -3.44
N LYS A 207 -6.45 -31.11 -3.12
CA LYS A 207 -7.59 -30.95 -2.22
C LYS A 207 -8.95 -30.97 -2.95
N GLY A 208 -8.96 -31.24 -4.26
CA GLY A 208 -10.16 -31.37 -5.06
C GLY A 208 -10.76 -30.05 -5.56
N TYR A 209 -10.03 -28.95 -5.42
CA TYR A 209 -10.44 -27.68 -6.08
C TYR A 209 -10.13 -27.77 -7.57
N LYS A 210 -11.12 -27.47 -8.40
CA LYS A 210 -10.92 -27.30 -9.84
C LYS A 210 -10.53 -25.83 -10.08
N ILE A 211 -9.31 -25.64 -10.54
CA ILE A 211 -8.76 -24.32 -10.88
C ILE A 211 -8.80 -24.13 -12.40
#